data_c6799b325d9dc0ba510a672c335a6bec
#
_entry.id   c6799b325d9dc0ba510a672c335a6bec
#
_cell.length_a   1.000
_cell.length_b   1.000
_cell.length_c   1.000
_cell.angle_alpha   90.00
_cell.angle_beta   90.00
_cell.angle_gamma   90.00
#
_symmetry.space_group_name_H-M   'P 1'
#
loop_
_entity.id
_entity.type
_entity.pdbx_description
1 polymer ?
#
loop_
_entity_poly.entity_id
_entity_poly.type
_entity_poly.pdbx_seq_one_letter_code
_entity_poly.pdbx_strand_id
1 'polypeptide(L)'
;MLLYDSITEYGEKCDGGVKIEKSFSVSFGERVSTGCMLVSALASYEGEKTPKISFALTAQGQEKPFYLSHSYAVGKKDGYTLKTWRVPPMFLPKMTMAVNFEIPSGTVLYVKDFGTSPDVGYRADNGALRHNAHLGFWGLAPDNTMPAFELAAASGFKYCIVVPKVTKDGKIVCIHDDTINKTARDSDGNAPSEPIYVWDKTYEELLRWEYGSYINEIYKGTKIPLLSEFLDLCVRTGMCPMFSTHPGLTVEQWKEVKDMLLSRGLLKKFHIKSFGIDILDVAYSVFGAEIDGYTYDIGGWNDTCVKTLLDSSIDTGLCRCGIEVQFDEYTEEIAKEILSAGLFASAWNIKRRDFMEYEKLISWGVREFTEDYHCSMGLNY
;
A
#
# COMPACT_ATOMS: atom_id res chain seq x y z
N MET A 1 -5.69 1.57 -25.36
CA MET A 1 -4.85 1.92 -26.54
C MET A 1 -3.84 0.80 -26.71
N LEU A 2 -3.76 0.20 -27.88
CA LEU A 2 -2.74 -0.79 -28.19
C LEU A 2 -1.40 -0.07 -28.39
N LEU A 3 -0.36 -0.52 -27.69
CA LEU A 3 1.01 -0.01 -27.79
C LEU A 3 1.89 -0.95 -28.64
N TYR A 4 1.25 -1.83 -29.38
CA TYR A 4 1.90 -2.86 -30.16
C TYR A 4 2.97 -2.28 -31.10
N ASP A 5 2.65 -1.18 -31.80
CA ASP A 5 3.56 -0.55 -32.75
C ASP A 5 4.82 0.00 -32.07
N SER A 6 4.76 0.32 -30.79
CA SER A 6 5.95 0.84 -30.04
C SER A 6 7.00 -0.23 -29.76
N ILE A 7 6.69 -1.51 -29.89
CA ILE A 7 7.65 -2.61 -29.68
C ILE A 7 8.06 -3.30 -30.98
N THR A 8 7.35 -3.06 -32.08
CA THR A 8 7.65 -3.71 -33.38
C THR A 8 8.97 -3.31 -33.99
N GLU A 9 9.51 -2.15 -33.62
CA GLU A 9 10.83 -1.68 -34.07
C GLU A 9 12.01 -2.41 -33.37
N TYR A 10 11.74 -3.10 -32.26
CA TYR A 10 12.74 -3.81 -31.44
C TYR A 10 12.78 -5.31 -31.66
N GLY A 11 11.91 -5.85 -32.53
CA GLY A 11 11.83 -7.28 -32.80
C GLY A 11 11.17 -7.64 -34.13
N GLU A 12 11.10 -8.94 -34.40
CA GLU A 12 10.52 -9.50 -35.60
C GLU A 12 9.02 -9.78 -35.38
N LYS A 13 8.16 -9.32 -36.30
CA LYS A 13 6.74 -9.63 -36.25
C LYS A 13 6.53 -11.13 -36.49
N CYS A 14 5.76 -11.77 -35.61
CA CYS A 14 5.37 -13.15 -35.71
C CYS A 14 3.86 -13.28 -35.45
N ASP A 15 3.30 -14.47 -35.54
CA ASP A 15 1.86 -14.76 -35.43
C ASP A 15 1.17 -14.01 -34.27
N GLY A 16 0.64 -12.82 -34.58
CA GLY A 16 -0.08 -11.92 -33.69
C GLY A 16 0.78 -11.25 -32.63
N GLY A 17 2.12 -11.28 -32.70
CA GLY A 17 3.02 -10.75 -31.69
C GLY A 17 4.34 -10.22 -32.24
N VAL A 18 5.29 -10.00 -31.35
CA VAL A 18 6.67 -9.60 -31.64
C VAL A 18 7.63 -10.56 -30.93
N LYS A 19 8.56 -11.11 -31.69
CA LYS A 19 9.69 -11.89 -31.22
C LYS A 19 10.85 -10.98 -30.92
N ILE A 20 11.38 -11.02 -29.70
CA ILE A 20 12.39 -10.09 -29.16
C ILE A 20 13.57 -10.88 -28.63
N GLU A 21 14.79 -10.53 -29.07
CA GLU A 21 16.04 -11.21 -28.68
C GLU A 21 17.05 -10.28 -28.00
N LYS A 22 16.75 -8.97 -27.93
CA LYS A 22 17.63 -7.96 -27.31
C LYS A 22 16.86 -7.10 -26.33
N SER A 23 17.54 -6.71 -25.26
CA SER A 23 16.99 -5.77 -24.27
C SER A 23 16.76 -4.38 -24.88
N PHE A 24 15.65 -3.75 -24.49
CA PHE A 24 15.30 -2.39 -24.89
C PHE A 24 14.36 -1.74 -23.89
N SER A 25 14.07 -0.46 -24.07
CA SER A 25 13.13 0.31 -23.27
C SER A 25 12.20 1.10 -24.19
N VAL A 26 10.91 1.05 -23.89
CA VAL A 26 9.89 1.86 -24.57
C VAL A 26 9.49 3.01 -23.65
N SER A 27 9.78 4.24 -24.06
CA SER A 27 9.36 5.44 -23.35
C SER A 27 8.00 5.94 -23.89
N PHE A 28 7.09 6.27 -23.00
CA PHE A 28 5.79 6.84 -23.33
C PHE A 28 5.75 8.37 -23.18
N GLY A 29 6.91 8.98 -22.97
CA GLY A 29 7.05 10.41 -22.76
C GLY A 29 6.46 10.88 -21.43
N GLU A 30 6.34 12.20 -21.28
CA GLU A 30 5.78 12.84 -20.12
C GLU A 30 4.26 12.62 -20.06
N ARG A 31 3.77 12.14 -18.92
CA ARG A 31 2.35 11.93 -18.66
C ARG A 31 1.94 12.57 -17.35
N VAL A 32 0.79 13.19 -17.37
CA VAL A 32 0.02 13.57 -16.19
C VAL A 32 -1.29 12.83 -16.29
N SER A 33 -1.62 12.02 -15.30
CA SER A 33 -2.86 11.25 -15.27
C SER A 33 -3.59 11.51 -13.96
N THR A 34 -4.87 11.83 -14.05
CA THR A 34 -5.76 11.98 -12.90
C THR A 34 -6.41 10.66 -12.48
N GLY A 35 -6.18 9.58 -13.23
CA GLY A 35 -6.70 8.25 -12.96
C GLY A 35 -5.62 7.18 -13.07
N CYS A 36 -5.88 6.02 -12.45
CA CYS A 36 -5.02 4.86 -12.61
C CYS A 36 -5.11 4.28 -14.02
N MET A 37 -4.01 3.76 -14.49
CA MET A 37 -3.90 3.07 -15.77
C MET A 37 -3.36 1.65 -15.55
N LEU A 38 -3.85 0.69 -16.33
CA LEU A 38 -3.22 -0.63 -16.48
C LEU A 38 -2.36 -0.64 -17.73
N VAL A 39 -1.13 -1.08 -17.61
CA VAL A 39 -0.30 -1.52 -18.73
C VAL A 39 -0.30 -3.04 -18.71
N SER A 40 -0.52 -3.68 -19.83
CA SER A 40 -0.58 -5.14 -19.91
C SER A 40 0.08 -5.70 -21.16
N ALA A 41 0.58 -6.92 -21.06
CA ALA A 41 1.12 -7.68 -22.16
C ALA A 41 0.90 -9.18 -21.95
N LEU A 42 0.63 -9.93 -23.02
CA LEU A 42 0.78 -11.38 -23.02
C LEU A 42 2.24 -11.70 -23.37
N ALA A 43 2.93 -12.40 -22.50
CA ALA A 43 4.36 -12.72 -22.66
C ALA A 43 4.61 -14.23 -22.51
N SER A 44 5.41 -14.79 -23.41
CA SER A 44 6.01 -16.11 -23.27
C SER A 44 7.48 -16.05 -23.65
N TYR A 45 8.27 -17.02 -23.27
CA TYR A 45 9.69 -17.02 -23.62
C TYR A 45 10.23 -18.45 -23.82
N GLU A 46 11.31 -18.51 -24.58
CA GLU A 46 12.14 -19.68 -24.81
C GLU A 46 13.57 -19.38 -24.31
N GLY A 47 14.20 -20.33 -23.61
CA GLY A 47 15.52 -20.18 -23.04
C GLY A 47 15.60 -20.59 -21.58
N GLU A 48 16.83 -20.69 -21.06
CA GLU A 48 17.07 -21.15 -19.68
C GLU A 48 16.83 -20.03 -18.64
N LYS A 49 16.91 -18.76 -19.05
CA LYS A 49 16.81 -17.60 -18.15
C LYS A 49 15.51 -16.85 -18.39
N THR A 50 14.83 -16.52 -17.33
CA THR A 50 13.58 -15.73 -17.38
C THR A 50 13.87 -14.29 -17.76
N PRO A 51 13.25 -13.74 -18.85
CA PRO A 51 13.32 -12.34 -19.15
C PRO A 51 12.56 -11.52 -18.10
N LYS A 52 13.05 -10.30 -17.84
CA LYS A 52 12.38 -9.38 -16.92
C LYS A 52 11.71 -8.28 -17.72
N ILE A 53 10.47 -7.98 -17.36
CA ILE A 53 9.74 -6.84 -17.88
C ILE A 53 9.42 -5.96 -16.67
N SER A 54 9.84 -4.70 -16.71
CA SER A 54 9.63 -3.76 -15.61
C SER A 54 9.04 -2.45 -16.10
N PHE A 55 8.30 -1.79 -15.22
CA PHE A 55 7.74 -0.48 -15.44
C PHE A 55 8.51 0.55 -14.60
N ALA A 56 8.89 1.67 -15.20
CA ALA A 56 9.65 2.73 -14.57
C ALA A 56 8.92 4.08 -14.66
N LEU A 57 8.89 4.82 -13.55
CA LEU A 57 8.51 6.23 -13.48
C LEU A 57 9.75 7.05 -13.12
N THR A 58 10.07 8.04 -13.93
CA THR A 58 11.20 8.95 -13.70
C THR A 58 10.65 10.37 -13.60
N ALA A 59 10.91 11.05 -12.49
CA ALA A 59 10.51 12.44 -12.33
C ALA A 59 11.32 13.37 -13.22
N GLN A 60 10.71 14.45 -13.69
CA GLN A 60 11.37 15.43 -14.53
C GLN A 60 12.65 15.98 -13.86
N GLY A 61 13.76 15.96 -14.60
CA GLY A 61 15.06 16.42 -14.11
C GLY A 61 15.86 15.40 -13.31
N GLN A 62 15.35 14.17 -13.15
CA GLN A 62 16.07 13.07 -12.51
C GLN A 62 16.54 12.03 -13.52
N GLU A 63 17.72 11.46 -13.29
CA GLU A 63 18.29 10.41 -14.16
C GLU A 63 17.80 9.00 -13.74
N LYS A 64 17.52 8.79 -12.45
CA LYS A 64 17.11 7.49 -11.93
C LYS A 64 15.61 7.39 -11.78
N PRO A 65 15.03 6.21 -12.05
CA PRO A 65 13.62 5.97 -11.77
C PRO A 65 13.32 6.22 -10.29
N PHE A 66 12.31 7.02 -10.05
CA PHE A 66 11.69 7.20 -8.75
C PHE A 66 10.91 5.95 -8.33
N TYR A 67 10.29 5.28 -9.29
CA TYR A 67 9.55 4.04 -9.09
C TYR A 67 9.93 3.04 -10.17
N LEU A 68 10.24 1.82 -9.74
CA LEU A 68 10.51 0.68 -10.61
C LEU A 68 9.68 -0.51 -10.11
N SER A 69 8.78 -1.01 -10.95
CA SER A 69 7.96 -2.18 -10.66
C SER A 69 8.18 -3.27 -11.68
N HIS A 70 8.34 -4.49 -11.21
CA HIS A 70 8.28 -5.66 -12.08
C HIS A 70 6.82 -6.01 -12.40
N SER A 71 6.61 -6.63 -13.55
CA SER A 71 5.27 -7.10 -13.94
C SER A 71 4.76 -8.20 -13.02
N TYR A 72 3.46 -8.19 -12.81
CA TYR A 72 2.76 -9.28 -12.12
C TYR A 72 2.16 -10.25 -13.13
N ALA A 73 2.28 -11.55 -12.87
CA ALA A 73 1.54 -12.57 -13.61
C ALA A 73 0.10 -12.61 -13.07
N VAL A 74 -0.88 -12.35 -13.94
CA VAL A 74 -2.30 -12.33 -13.57
C VAL A 74 -3.10 -13.48 -14.21
N GLY A 75 -2.45 -14.37 -14.92
CA GLY A 75 -3.09 -15.52 -15.55
C GLY A 75 -2.35 -16.03 -16.78
N LYS A 76 -2.90 -17.05 -17.40
CA LYS A 76 -2.37 -17.64 -18.65
C LYS A 76 -3.46 -17.65 -19.73
N LYS A 77 -3.06 -17.36 -20.96
CA LYS A 77 -3.91 -17.44 -22.15
C LYS A 77 -3.08 -17.95 -23.32
N ASP A 78 -3.52 -19.02 -23.98
CA ASP A 78 -2.91 -19.57 -25.18
C ASP A 78 -1.39 -19.81 -25.08
N GLY A 79 -0.92 -20.31 -23.92
CA GLY A 79 0.50 -20.54 -23.65
C GLY A 79 1.29 -19.30 -23.20
N TYR A 80 0.67 -18.12 -23.21
CA TYR A 80 1.26 -16.85 -22.74
C TYR A 80 0.85 -16.55 -21.31
N THR A 81 1.75 -15.90 -20.58
CA THR A 81 1.44 -15.32 -19.25
C THR A 81 0.99 -13.87 -19.45
N LEU A 82 -0.18 -13.53 -18.92
CA LEU A 82 -0.62 -12.14 -18.86
C LEU A 82 0.17 -11.42 -17.76
N LYS A 83 0.94 -10.42 -18.16
CA LYS A 83 1.70 -9.52 -17.28
C LYS A 83 1.00 -8.19 -17.20
N THR A 84 0.86 -7.64 -16.00
CA THR A 84 0.24 -6.34 -15.79
C THR A 84 1.07 -5.45 -14.88
N TRP A 85 0.91 -4.13 -15.07
CA TRP A 85 1.42 -3.09 -14.19
C TRP A 85 0.33 -2.06 -13.98
N ARG A 86 0.14 -1.64 -12.76
CA ARG A 86 -0.67 -0.47 -12.47
C ARG A 86 0.19 0.77 -12.49
N VAL A 87 -0.30 1.76 -13.20
CA VAL A 87 0.27 3.10 -13.17
C VAL A 87 -0.62 3.92 -12.26
N PRO A 88 -0.10 4.36 -11.11
CA PRO A 88 -0.88 5.20 -10.19
C PRO A 88 -1.20 6.54 -10.84
N PRO A 89 -2.20 7.28 -10.33
CA PRO A 89 -2.44 8.64 -10.76
C PRO A 89 -1.19 9.49 -10.48
N MET A 90 -0.80 10.29 -11.45
CA MET A 90 0.38 11.15 -11.35
C MET A 90 -0.08 12.58 -11.07
N PHE A 91 -0.19 12.93 -9.80
CA PHE A 91 -0.57 14.29 -9.35
C PHE A 91 0.59 15.25 -9.26
N LEU A 92 1.81 14.72 -9.28
CA LEU A 92 3.04 15.45 -9.09
C LEU A 92 3.74 15.69 -10.43
N PRO A 93 4.83 16.47 -10.44
CA PRO A 93 5.41 16.99 -11.67
C PRO A 93 5.56 15.92 -12.72
N LYS A 94 5.51 16.34 -13.96
CA LYS A 94 5.61 15.51 -15.16
C LYS A 94 6.57 14.34 -14.96
N MET A 95 6.05 13.13 -15.09
CA MET A 95 6.84 11.91 -15.02
C MET A 95 6.96 11.28 -16.38
N THR A 96 8.16 10.83 -16.72
CA THR A 96 8.38 9.96 -17.88
C THR A 96 8.09 8.54 -17.48
N MET A 97 7.25 7.87 -18.27
CA MET A 97 6.94 6.45 -18.13
C MET A 97 7.74 5.63 -19.13
N ALA A 98 8.30 4.52 -18.67
CA ALA A 98 8.95 3.55 -19.54
C ALA A 98 8.62 2.11 -19.15
N VAL A 99 8.58 1.22 -20.13
CA VAL A 99 8.60 -0.24 -19.91
C VAL A 99 9.91 -0.77 -20.41
N ASN A 100 10.65 -1.43 -19.52
CA ASN A 100 11.96 -1.99 -19.79
C ASN A 100 11.84 -3.50 -20.01
N PHE A 101 12.43 -3.98 -21.08
CA PHE A 101 12.53 -5.38 -21.43
C PHE A 101 13.99 -5.82 -21.31
N GLU A 102 14.29 -6.61 -20.29
CA GLU A 102 15.61 -7.19 -20.06
C GLU A 102 15.62 -8.63 -20.56
N ILE A 103 16.28 -8.86 -21.70
CA ILE A 103 16.34 -10.16 -22.35
C ILE A 103 17.72 -10.76 -22.12
N PRO A 104 17.87 -11.83 -21.32
CA PRO A 104 19.14 -12.51 -21.14
C PRO A 104 19.65 -13.11 -22.44
N SER A 105 20.96 -13.19 -22.59
CA SER A 105 21.59 -13.87 -23.74
C SER A 105 21.09 -15.32 -23.88
N GLY A 106 20.71 -15.72 -25.08
CA GLY A 106 20.15 -17.05 -25.37
C GLY A 106 18.67 -17.20 -25.00
N THR A 107 18.00 -16.09 -24.68
CA THR A 107 16.56 -16.07 -24.41
C THR A 107 15.83 -15.32 -25.52
N VAL A 108 14.69 -15.85 -25.91
CA VAL A 108 13.75 -15.22 -26.86
C VAL A 108 12.46 -14.92 -26.11
N LEU A 109 12.02 -13.67 -26.16
CA LEU A 109 10.74 -13.23 -25.59
C LEU A 109 9.72 -13.02 -26.71
N TYR A 110 8.54 -13.54 -26.52
CA TYR A 110 7.38 -13.31 -27.38
C TYR A 110 6.36 -12.44 -26.65
N VAL A 111 5.94 -11.33 -27.26
CA VAL A 111 4.98 -10.38 -26.68
C VAL A 111 3.80 -10.19 -27.60
N LYS A 112 2.60 -10.34 -27.05
CA LYS A 112 1.31 -10.06 -27.70
C LYS A 112 0.49 -9.09 -26.87
N ASP A 113 -0.49 -8.43 -27.48
CA ASP A 113 -1.49 -7.59 -26.82
C ASP A 113 -0.88 -6.56 -25.84
N PHE A 114 0.29 -5.99 -26.21
CA PHE A 114 0.88 -4.93 -25.41
C PHE A 114 0.05 -3.65 -25.53
N GLY A 115 -0.45 -3.16 -24.40
CA GLY A 115 -1.33 -2.01 -24.43
C GLY A 115 -1.61 -1.38 -23.08
N THR A 116 -2.40 -0.31 -23.12
CA THR A 116 -2.90 0.38 -21.93
C THR A 116 -4.41 0.39 -21.93
N SER A 117 -5.01 0.23 -20.76
CA SER A 117 -6.42 0.45 -20.50
C SER A 117 -6.61 1.37 -19.30
N PRO A 118 -7.74 2.12 -19.21
CA PRO A 118 -8.10 2.75 -17.98
C PRO A 118 -8.17 1.68 -16.89
N ASP A 119 -7.50 1.91 -15.78
CA ASP A 119 -7.77 1.15 -14.60
C ASP A 119 -9.07 1.72 -14.01
N VAL A 120 -10.17 0.99 -14.19
CA VAL A 120 -11.50 1.38 -13.68
C VAL A 120 -11.57 1.38 -12.16
N GLY A 121 -10.43 1.34 -11.54
CA GLY A 121 -10.27 1.33 -10.11
C GLY A 121 -10.42 -0.08 -9.56
N TYR A 122 -9.73 -0.31 -8.49
CA TYR A 122 -9.97 -1.43 -7.63
C TYR A 122 -11.40 -1.26 -7.08
N ARG A 123 -12.33 -2.04 -7.59
CA ARG A 123 -13.64 -2.17 -6.94
C ARG A 123 -13.49 -3.11 -5.75
N ALA A 124 -12.90 -2.60 -4.67
CA ALA A 124 -12.79 -3.28 -3.40
C ALA A 124 -14.15 -3.75 -2.86
N ASP A 125 -15.23 -3.33 -3.46
CA ASP A 125 -16.60 -3.47 -2.97
C ASP A 125 -17.40 -4.61 -3.59
N ASN A 126 -16.80 -5.59 -4.22
CA ASN A 126 -17.54 -6.84 -4.44
C ASN A 126 -17.76 -7.64 -3.12
N GLY A 127 -17.45 -7.02 -1.96
CA GLY A 127 -17.63 -7.57 -0.63
C GLY A 127 -16.66 -8.68 -0.24
N ALA A 128 -15.75 -9.09 -1.15
CA ALA A 128 -14.90 -10.25 -0.94
C ALA A 128 -13.52 -9.91 -0.40
N LEU A 129 -12.88 -8.82 -0.84
CA LEU A 129 -11.51 -8.48 -0.47
C LEU A 129 -11.39 -7.06 0.07
N ARG A 130 -10.50 -6.86 1.05
CA ARG A 130 -10.09 -5.55 1.56
C ARG A 130 -8.62 -5.31 1.27
N HIS A 131 -8.33 -4.13 0.74
CA HIS A 131 -6.99 -3.64 0.51
C HIS A 131 -6.76 -2.38 1.31
N ASN A 132 -5.78 -2.45 2.19
CA ASN A 132 -5.42 -1.40 3.10
C ASN A 132 -4.14 -0.74 2.63
N ALA A 133 -4.17 0.56 2.32
CA ALA A 133 -2.97 1.31 2.01
C ALA A 133 -2.10 1.44 3.26
N HIS A 134 -0.90 0.88 3.24
CA HIS A 134 0.01 0.92 4.36
C HIS A 134 0.64 2.31 4.48
N LEU A 135 0.33 3.03 5.57
CA LEU A 135 0.86 4.38 5.87
C LEU A 135 0.60 5.41 4.75
N GLY A 136 -0.55 5.28 4.08
CA GLY A 136 -0.81 5.86 2.77
C GLY A 136 -0.29 4.97 1.65
N PHE A 137 0.04 5.53 0.50
CA PHE A 137 0.69 4.77 -0.57
C PHE A 137 2.22 4.85 -0.41
N TRP A 138 2.73 4.27 0.68
CA TRP A 138 4.13 4.37 1.09
C TRP A 138 5.12 3.92 0.00
N GLY A 139 4.77 2.95 -0.81
CA GLY A 139 5.63 2.52 -1.92
C GLY A 139 5.96 3.61 -2.95
N LEU A 140 5.21 4.71 -2.96
CA LEU A 140 5.36 5.79 -3.95
C LEU A 140 5.51 7.19 -3.34
N ALA A 141 5.08 7.41 -2.10
CA ALA A 141 5.10 8.70 -1.45
C ALA A 141 5.56 8.58 0.01
N PRO A 142 6.02 9.66 0.65
CA PRO A 142 6.50 9.63 2.03
C PRO A 142 5.42 9.12 2.97
N ASP A 143 5.75 8.13 3.80
CA ASP A 143 4.81 7.50 4.72
C ASP A 143 4.15 8.52 5.69
N ASN A 144 2.89 8.25 6.07
CA ASN A 144 2.12 9.10 7.00
C ASN A 144 2.06 10.58 6.63
N THR A 145 2.08 10.90 5.34
CA THR A 145 1.99 12.28 4.84
C THR A 145 0.76 12.49 3.96
N MET A 146 0.32 13.75 3.81
CA MET A 146 -0.82 14.06 2.94
C MET A 146 -0.61 13.58 1.50
N PRO A 147 0.56 13.74 0.84
CA PRO A 147 0.80 13.18 -0.47
C PRO A 147 0.58 11.66 -0.56
N ALA A 148 1.01 10.88 0.47
CA ALA A 148 0.80 9.44 0.49
C ALA A 148 -0.69 9.08 0.66
N PHE A 149 -1.41 9.80 1.50
CA PHE A 149 -2.83 9.59 1.73
C PHE A 149 -3.68 9.97 0.52
N GLU A 150 -3.39 11.09 -0.13
CA GLU A 150 -4.06 11.54 -1.36
C GLU A 150 -3.82 10.55 -2.51
N LEU A 151 -2.59 10.07 -2.64
CA LEU A 151 -2.25 9.07 -3.64
C LEU A 151 -2.96 7.73 -3.38
N ALA A 152 -3.09 7.30 -2.12
CA ALA A 152 -3.85 6.11 -1.74
C ALA A 152 -5.33 6.25 -2.14
N ALA A 153 -5.96 7.37 -1.79
CA ALA A 153 -7.35 7.66 -2.14
C ALA A 153 -7.57 7.67 -3.66
N ALA A 154 -6.70 8.36 -4.40
CA ALA A 154 -6.77 8.43 -5.86
C ALA A 154 -6.48 7.09 -6.55
N SER A 155 -5.71 6.22 -5.89
CA SER A 155 -5.45 4.85 -6.34
C SER A 155 -6.60 3.89 -6.04
N GLY A 156 -7.68 4.34 -5.39
CA GLY A 156 -8.86 3.54 -5.11
C GLY A 156 -8.77 2.65 -3.89
N PHE A 157 -7.81 2.87 -2.98
CA PHE A 157 -7.82 2.22 -1.68
C PHE A 157 -9.02 2.69 -0.87
N LYS A 158 -9.75 1.76 -0.30
CA LYS A 158 -10.87 2.07 0.56
C LYS A 158 -10.46 2.32 2.01
N TYR A 159 -9.45 1.60 2.46
CA TYR A 159 -8.88 1.75 3.80
C TYR A 159 -7.48 2.32 3.71
N CYS A 160 -7.14 3.21 4.63
CA CYS A 160 -5.81 3.78 4.71
C CYS A 160 -5.30 3.73 6.15
N ILE A 161 -4.17 3.09 6.32
CA ILE A 161 -3.50 2.96 7.62
C ILE A 161 -2.72 4.23 7.90
N VAL A 162 -2.89 4.74 9.11
CA VAL A 162 -2.16 5.88 9.67
C VAL A 162 -1.68 5.54 11.08
N VAL A 163 -0.53 6.05 11.47
CA VAL A 163 0.00 5.92 12.84
C VAL A 163 -0.12 7.26 13.56
N PRO A 164 -1.07 7.39 14.50
CA PRO A 164 -1.22 8.61 15.29
C PRO A 164 -0.19 8.64 16.43
N LYS A 165 0.43 9.81 16.64
CA LYS A 165 1.25 10.11 17.81
C LYS A 165 0.90 11.47 18.38
N VAL A 166 1.14 11.66 19.68
CA VAL A 166 0.77 12.89 20.40
C VAL A 166 2.02 13.72 20.67
N THR A 167 1.96 14.99 20.30
CA THR A 167 3.02 15.97 20.54
C THR A 167 3.01 16.46 21.97
N LYS A 168 4.07 17.18 22.40
CA LYS A 168 4.19 17.79 23.73
C LYS A 168 3.03 18.73 24.07
N ASP A 169 2.48 19.43 23.08
CA ASP A 169 1.35 20.35 23.24
C ASP A 169 -0.02 19.69 22.94
N GLY A 170 -0.06 18.35 22.96
CA GLY A 170 -1.31 17.57 22.84
C GLY A 170 -1.89 17.48 21.45
N LYS A 171 -1.18 17.87 20.39
CA LYS A 171 -1.65 17.68 19.02
C LYS A 171 -1.44 16.25 18.56
N ILE A 172 -2.42 15.67 17.87
CA ILE A 172 -2.29 14.34 17.29
C ILE A 172 -1.81 14.50 15.85
N VAL A 173 -0.62 13.94 15.57
CA VAL A 173 0.05 13.98 14.27
C VAL A 173 0.15 12.58 13.67
N CYS A 174 0.38 12.50 12.36
CA CYS A 174 0.57 11.23 11.66
C CYS A 174 2.06 10.99 11.41
N ILE A 175 2.64 9.99 12.07
CA ILE A 175 4.04 9.59 11.89
C ILE A 175 4.25 8.17 12.45
N HIS A 176 5.02 7.35 11.72
CA HIS A 176 5.24 5.95 12.11
C HIS A 176 6.16 5.82 13.33
N ASP A 177 7.37 6.36 13.22
CA ASP A 177 8.41 6.15 14.23
C ASP A 177 8.21 7.07 15.45
N ASP A 178 8.74 6.70 16.59
CA ASP A 178 8.71 7.50 17.82
C ASP A 178 9.56 8.77 17.69
N THR A 179 10.57 8.71 16.84
CA THR A 179 11.44 9.85 16.51
C THR A 179 11.24 10.30 15.06
N ILE A 180 11.50 11.58 14.78
CA ILE A 180 11.41 12.11 13.44
C ILE A 180 12.65 11.81 12.56
N ASN A 181 13.70 11.21 13.13
CA ASN A 181 15.05 11.13 12.53
C ASN A 181 15.10 10.42 11.18
N LYS A 182 14.26 9.40 10.99
CA LYS A 182 14.20 8.66 9.72
C LYS A 182 13.66 9.51 8.58
N THR A 183 12.60 10.25 8.84
CA THR A 183 11.79 10.91 7.80
C THR A 183 12.03 12.41 7.70
N ALA A 184 12.44 13.07 8.78
CA ALA A 184 12.64 14.52 8.80
C ALA A 184 13.95 14.96 8.15
N ARG A 185 13.89 16.10 7.47
CA ARG A 185 15.06 16.80 6.90
C ARG A 185 14.98 18.29 7.24
N ASP A 186 16.13 18.90 7.48
CA ASP A 186 16.26 20.36 7.64
C ASP A 186 16.28 21.07 6.28
N SER A 187 16.48 22.38 6.27
CA SER A 187 16.57 23.19 5.04
C SER A 187 17.71 22.77 4.10
N ASP A 188 18.75 22.16 4.67
CA ASP A 188 19.96 21.73 3.94
C ASP A 188 19.86 20.25 3.51
N GLY A 189 18.75 19.56 3.87
CA GLY A 189 18.47 18.17 3.53
C GLY A 189 19.07 17.15 4.52
N ASN A 190 19.56 17.59 5.69
CA ASN A 190 20.15 16.71 6.69
C ASN A 190 19.08 16.14 7.63
N ALA A 191 19.24 14.89 8.02
CA ALA A 191 18.47 14.30 9.11
C ALA A 191 18.93 14.86 10.45
N PRO A 192 18.05 14.86 11.50
CA PRO A 192 18.48 15.21 12.85
C PRO A 192 19.67 14.34 13.30
N SER A 193 20.69 14.97 13.90
CA SER A 193 21.90 14.29 14.40
C SER A 193 21.66 13.51 15.69
N GLU A 194 20.72 14.00 16.50
CA GLU A 194 20.31 13.37 17.76
C GLU A 194 18.85 12.92 17.69
N PRO A 195 18.42 11.91 18.47
CA PRO A 195 17.03 11.48 18.51
C PRO A 195 16.10 12.62 18.94
N ILE A 196 15.10 12.91 18.08
CA ILE A 196 14.05 13.88 18.38
C ILE A 196 12.73 13.11 18.50
N TYR A 197 12.26 12.93 19.73
CA TYR A 197 11.00 12.25 20.00
C TYR A 197 9.81 13.18 19.76
N VAL A 198 8.75 12.62 19.17
CA VAL A 198 7.54 13.38 18.81
C VAL A 198 6.89 14.01 20.04
N TRP A 199 6.80 13.27 21.14
CA TRP A 199 6.18 13.75 22.39
C TRP A 199 7.01 14.79 23.17
N ASP A 200 8.28 15.00 22.81
CA ASP A 200 9.15 16.03 23.42
C ASP A 200 9.06 17.37 22.67
N LYS A 201 8.36 17.43 21.55
CA LYS A 201 8.25 18.60 20.69
C LYS A 201 6.80 19.07 20.55
N THR A 202 6.61 20.38 20.47
CA THR A 202 5.34 20.97 20.04
C THR A 202 5.13 20.77 18.55
N TYR A 203 3.89 20.82 18.08
CA TYR A 203 3.59 20.73 16.66
C TYR A 203 4.32 21.81 15.85
N GLU A 204 4.41 23.04 16.36
CA GLU A 204 5.13 24.12 15.69
C GLU A 204 6.64 23.84 15.55
N GLU A 205 7.26 23.20 16.56
CA GLU A 205 8.65 22.78 16.46
C GLU A 205 8.86 21.69 15.42
N LEU A 206 7.92 20.73 15.30
CA LEU A 206 7.94 19.69 14.27
C LEU A 206 7.76 20.25 12.85
N LEU A 207 6.99 21.34 12.68
CA LEU A 207 6.81 22.02 11.40
C LEU A 207 8.06 22.71 10.86
N ARG A 208 9.13 22.86 11.66
CA ARG A 208 10.42 23.38 11.19
C ARG A 208 11.15 22.39 10.26
N TRP A 209 10.80 21.12 10.35
CA TRP A 209 11.30 20.05 9.51
C TRP A 209 10.39 19.82 8.29
N GLU A 210 10.92 19.18 7.27
CA GLU A 210 10.15 18.61 6.18
C GLU A 210 10.30 17.08 6.18
N TYR A 211 9.31 16.38 5.63
CA TYR A 211 9.14 14.93 5.76
C TYR A 211 8.94 14.25 4.40
N GLY A 212 9.51 14.82 3.34
CA GLY A 212 9.30 14.33 1.98
C GLY A 212 10.56 13.94 1.25
N SER A 213 11.60 14.78 1.30
CA SER A 213 12.80 14.60 0.49
C SER A 213 13.63 13.37 0.85
N TYR A 214 13.38 12.73 2.00
CA TYR A 214 14.03 11.47 2.36
C TYR A 214 13.66 10.32 1.41
N ILE A 215 12.50 10.40 0.77
CA ILE A 215 12.07 9.48 -0.30
C ILE A 215 12.53 10.00 -1.65
N ASN A 216 12.19 11.27 -1.96
CA ASN A 216 12.52 11.89 -3.24
C ASN A 216 12.34 13.40 -3.16
N GLU A 217 13.22 14.16 -3.86
CA GLU A 217 13.19 15.62 -3.92
C GLU A 217 11.85 16.22 -4.42
N ILE A 218 11.06 15.46 -5.18
CA ILE A 218 9.71 15.91 -5.61
C ILE A 218 8.76 16.17 -4.45
N TYR A 219 9.02 15.55 -3.29
CA TYR A 219 8.23 15.71 -2.06
C TYR A 219 8.84 16.72 -1.08
N LYS A 220 9.92 17.39 -1.46
CA LYS A 220 10.58 18.38 -0.62
C LYS A 220 9.59 19.44 -0.13
N GLY A 221 9.69 19.75 1.16
CA GLY A 221 8.78 20.71 1.80
C GLY A 221 7.49 20.10 2.35
N THR A 222 7.24 18.81 2.15
CA THR A 222 6.11 18.11 2.79
C THR A 222 6.20 18.25 4.30
N LYS A 223 5.09 18.58 4.95
CA LYS A 223 5.01 18.74 6.41
C LYS A 223 4.35 17.52 7.06
N ILE A 224 4.67 17.31 8.35
CA ILE A 224 3.96 16.33 9.17
C ILE A 224 2.50 16.76 9.31
N PRO A 225 1.52 15.90 8.93
CA PRO A 225 0.12 16.29 9.00
C PRO A 225 -0.46 16.08 10.39
N LEU A 226 -1.46 16.89 10.72
CA LEU A 226 -2.35 16.60 11.83
C LEU A 226 -3.28 15.44 11.48
N LEU A 227 -3.67 14.66 12.48
CA LEU A 227 -4.68 13.61 12.30
C LEU A 227 -5.98 14.16 11.73
N SER A 228 -6.38 15.39 12.12
CA SER A 228 -7.58 16.05 11.60
C SER A 228 -7.55 16.25 10.08
N GLU A 229 -6.38 16.57 9.49
CA GLU A 229 -6.23 16.75 8.05
C GLU A 229 -6.43 15.43 7.30
N PHE A 230 -5.88 14.32 7.84
CA PHE A 230 -6.12 12.97 7.31
C PHE A 230 -7.60 12.58 7.39
N LEU A 231 -8.27 12.81 8.54
CA LEU A 231 -9.68 12.50 8.70
C LEU A 231 -10.56 13.34 7.76
N ASP A 232 -10.22 14.61 7.54
CA ASP A 232 -10.91 15.47 6.58
C ASP A 232 -10.74 14.96 5.13
N LEU A 233 -9.58 14.41 4.80
CA LEU A 233 -9.36 13.72 3.52
C LEU A 233 -10.26 12.48 3.42
N CYS A 234 -10.37 11.68 4.48
CA CYS A 234 -11.26 10.50 4.51
C CYS A 234 -12.71 10.89 4.23
N VAL A 235 -13.18 12.02 4.79
CA VAL A 235 -14.53 12.54 4.50
C VAL A 235 -14.69 12.90 3.02
N ARG A 236 -13.72 13.65 2.45
CA ARG A 236 -13.79 14.10 1.05
C ARG A 236 -13.73 12.98 0.03
N THR A 237 -12.99 11.92 0.33
CA THR A 237 -12.70 10.82 -0.62
C THR A 237 -13.57 9.58 -0.40
N GLY A 238 -14.22 9.49 0.76
CA GLY A 238 -14.95 8.29 1.17
C GLY A 238 -14.05 7.17 1.70
N MET A 239 -12.74 7.41 1.82
CA MET A 239 -11.77 6.47 2.38
C MET A 239 -12.04 6.24 3.87
N CYS A 240 -11.82 5.02 4.33
CA CYS A 240 -12.03 4.61 5.72
C CYS A 240 -10.71 4.72 6.50
N PRO A 241 -10.68 5.42 7.65
CA PRO A 241 -9.49 5.49 8.47
C PRO A 241 -9.24 4.16 9.19
N MET A 242 -7.98 3.68 9.14
CA MET A 242 -7.50 2.56 9.92
C MET A 242 -6.28 3.01 10.71
N PHE A 243 -6.31 2.84 12.03
CA PHE A 243 -5.16 3.22 12.85
C PHE A 243 -4.33 1.99 13.17
N SER A 244 -3.03 2.10 12.92
CA SER A 244 -2.02 1.21 13.48
C SER A 244 -1.40 1.93 14.67
N THR A 245 -1.60 1.41 15.88
CA THR A 245 -1.20 2.08 17.12
C THR A 245 0.00 1.40 17.75
N HIS A 246 1.09 2.17 17.86
CA HIS A 246 2.35 1.74 18.44
C HIS A 246 3.24 2.95 18.75
N PRO A 247 3.50 3.30 20.02
CA PRO A 247 2.77 2.85 21.20
C PRO A 247 1.30 3.28 21.19
N GLY A 248 0.49 2.70 22.08
CA GLY A 248 -0.94 3.01 22.19
C GLY A 248 -1.22 4.43 22.68
N LEU A 249 -2.44 4.87 22.44
CA LEU A 249 -2.96 6.12 23.00
C LEU A 249 -3.58 5.85 24.39
N THR A 250 -3.60 6.87 25.26
CA THR A 250 -4.32 6.81 26.52
C THR A 250 -5.83 6.83 26.31
N VAL A 251 -6.60 6.48 27.36
CA VAL A 251 -8.07 6.55 27.31
C VAL A 251 -8.56 7.95 26.95
N GLU A 252 -7.93 9.00 27.49
CA GLU A 252 -8.29 10.39 27.20
C GLU A 252 -8.03 10.76 25.75
N GLN A 253 -6.87 10.34 25.21
CA GLN A 253 -6.53 10.55 23.80
C GLN A 253 -7.45 9.78 22.87
N TRP A 254 -7.83 8.55 23.23
CA TRP A 254 -8.84 7.79 22.47
C TRP A 254 -10.22 8.45 22.48
N LYS A 255 -10.62 9.08 23.60
CA LYS A 255 -11.87 9.86 23.64
C LYS A 255 -11.82 11.05 22.71
N GLU A 256 -10.69 11.77 22.65
CA GLU A 256 -10.50 12.87 21.71
C GLU A 256 -10.61 12.37 20.26
N VAL A 257 -9.95 11.24 19.92
CA VAL A 257 -10.09 10.61 18.60
C VAL A 257 -11.55 10.24 18.32
N LYS A 258 -12.28 9.67 19.29
CA LYS A 258 -13.70 9.34 19.13
C LYS A 258 -14.54 10.56 18.78
N ASP A 259 -14.31 11.69 19.44
CA ASP A 259 -15.00 12.96 19.15
C ASP A 259 -14.67 13.48 17.75
N MET A 260 -13.39 13.37 17.33
CA MET A 260 -12.98 13.73 15.97
C MET A 260 -13.66 12.87 14.90
N LEU A 261 -13.83 11.57 15.15
CA LEU A 261 -14.51 10.63 14.25
C LEU A 261 -16.02 10.86 14.22
N LEU A 262 -16.64 11.10 15.38
CA LEU A 262 -18.08 11.39 15.51
C LEU A 262 -18.45 12.65 14.74
N SER A 263 -17.71 13.74 14.94
CA SER A 263 -17.96 15.03 14.27
C SER A 263 -17.85 14.97 12.74
N ARG A 264 -17.18 13.93 12.21
CA ARG A 264 -16.98 13.69 10.78
C ARG A 264 -17.83 12.56 10.20
N GLY A 265 -18.62 11.87 11.03
CA GLY A 265 -19.41 10.72 10.60
C GLY A 265 -18.55 9.50 10.18
N LEU A 266 -17.34 9.39 10.71
CA LEU A 266 -16.39 8.33 10.38
C LEU A 266 -16.37 7.17 11.38
N LEU A 267 -17.04 7.28 12.53
CA LEU A 267 -16.94 6.31 13.61
C LEU A 267 -17.19 4.86 13.15
N LYS A 268 -18.29 4.61 12.43
CA LYS A 268 -18.65 3.28 11.92
C LYS A 268 -17.76 2.77 10.77
N LYS A 269 -16.88 3.61 10.26
CA LYS A 269 -15.91 3.28 9.19
C LYS A 269 -14.49 3.14 9.73
N PHE A 270 -14.32 3.39 11.02
CA PHE A 270 -13.04 3.40 11.69
C PHE A 270 -12.62 2.01 12.11
N HIS A 271 -11.35 1.66 11.86
CA HIS A 271 -10.78 0.38 12.21
C HIS A 271 -9.49 0.58 13.00
N ILE A 272 -9.23 -0.28 13.98
CA ILE A 272 -8.01 -0.23 14.80
C ILE A 272 -7.24 -1.53 14.64
N LYS A 273 -5.92 -1.41 14.47
CA LYS A 273 -4.99 -2.53 14.53
C LYS A 273 -3.82 -2.22 15.47
N SER A 274 -3.27 -3.22 16.10
CA SER A 274 -2.10 -3.09 16.97
C SER A 274 -1.37 -4.43 17.16
N PHE A 275 -0.05 -4.35 17.37
CA PHE A 275 0.78 -5.48 17.81
C PHE A 275 0.58 -5.82 19.30
N GLY A 276 0.04 -4.90 20.10
CA GLY A 276 -0.23 -5.08 21.52
C GLY A 276 -1.70 -5.35 21.77
N ILE A 277 -2.04 -6.50 22.36
CA ILE A 277 -3.41 -6.81 22.73
C ILE A 277 -3.92 -5.86 23.83
N ASP A 278 -3.08 -5.47 24.76
CA ASP A 278 -3.34 -4.49 25.81
C ASP A 278 -3.72 -3.10 25.23
N ILE A 279 -3.10 -2.72 24.13
CA ILE A 279 -3.41 -1.49 23.38
C ILE A 279 -4.81 -1.58 22.78
N LEU A 280 -5.17 -2.74 22.20
CA LEU A 280 -6.50 -2.98 21.67
C LEU A 280 -7.56 -2.99 22.78
N ASP A 281 -7.26 -3.57 23.94
CA ASP A 281 -8.14 -3.56 25.12
C ASP A 281 -8.45 -2.14 25.59
N VAL A 282 -7.45 -1.26 25.66
CA VAL A 282 -7.64 0.16 26.01
C VAL A 282 -8.53 0.84 24.97
N ALA A 283 -8.30 0.62 23.68
CA ALA A 283 -9.13 1.18 22.62
C ALA A 283 -10.56 0.64 22.70
N TYR A 284 -10.73 -0.67 22.93
CA TYR A 284 -12.05 -1.29 23.08
C TYR A 284 -12.85 -0.71 24.26
N SER A 285 -12.20 -0.37 25.35
CA SER A 285 -12.84 0.28 26.51
C SER A 285 -13.52 1.63 26.16
N VAL A 286 -13.06 2.29 25.09
CA VAL A 286 -13.60 3.57 24.62
C VAL A 286 -14.60 3.40 23.48
N PHE A 287 -14.34 2.50 22.54
CA PHE A 287 -15.12 2.37 21.32
C PHE A 287 -16.15 1.24 21.36
N GLY A 288 -15.89 0.16 22.13
CA GLY A 288 -16.73 -1.03 22.14
C GLY A 288 -16.94 -1.57 20.71
N ALA A 289 -18.15 -1.96 20.39
CA ALA A 289 -18.57 -2.45 19.07
C ALA A 289 -19.10 -1.34 18.14
N GLU A 290 -18.80 -0.06 18.41
CA GLU A 290 -19.32 1.07 17.64
C GLU A 290 -18.54 1.33 16.33
N ILE A 291 -17.37 0.73 16.17
CA ILE A 291 -16.46 0.93 15.03
C ILE A 291 -16.53 -0.23 14.02
N ASP A 292 -15.81 -0.12 12.90
CA ASP A 292 -15.74 -1.18 11.86
C ASP A 292 -15.14 -2.48 12.41
N GLY A 293 -14.08 -2.40 13.21
CA GLY A 293 -13.47 -3.58 13.82
C GLY A 293 -12.08 -3.40 14.39
N TYR A 294 -11.51 -4.54 14.81
CA TYR A 294 -10.21 -4.64 15.46
C TYR A 294 -9.36 -5.71 14.81
N THR A 295 -8.09 -5.42 14.62
CA THR A 295 -7.10 -6.38 14.13
C THR A 295 -5.96 -6.53 15.12
N TYR A 296 -5.72 -7.75 15.58
CA TYR A 296 -4.51 -8.10 16.28
C TYR A 296 -3.42 -8.38 15.25
N ASP A 297 -2.47 -7.47 15.14
CA ASP A 297 -1.33 -7.56 14.25
C ASP A 297 -0.21 -8.32 14.96
N ILE A 298 0.38 -9.30 14.32
CA ILE A 298 1.40 -10.14 14.95
C ILE A 298 2.72 -10.08 14.20
N GLY A 299 3.80 -9.90 14.94
CA GLY A 299 5.16 -9.88 14.40
C GLY A 299 5.72 -11.26 14.06
N GLY A 300 5.05 -12.34 14.51
CA GLY A 300 5.40 -13.72 14.26
C GLY A 300 4.32 -14.65 14.79
N TRP A 301 3.98 -15.69 13.99
CA TRP A 301 2.95 -16.65 14.37
C TRP A 301 3.40 -17.59 15.50
N ASN A 302 2.49 -17.86 16.44
CA ASN A 302 2.62 -18.91 17.44
C ASN A 302 1.25 -19.43 17.86
N ASP A 303 1.21 -20.57 18.53
CA ASP A 303 -0.01 -21.31 18.91
C ASP A 303 -0.93 -20.55 19.90
N THR A 304 -0.50 -19.39 20.40
CA THR A 304 -1.30 -18.61 21.35
C THR A 304 -1.97 -17.39 20.72
N CYS A 305 -1.66 -17.04 19.46
CA CYS A 305 -2.15 -15.81 18.84
C CYS A 305 -3.68 -15.70 18.84
N VAL A 306 -4.39 -16.77 18.41
CA VAL A 306 -5.85 -16.81 18.41
C VAL A 306 -6.37 -16.72 19.83
N LYS A 307 -5.83 -17.53 20.76
CA LYS A 307 -6.24 -17.52 22.16
C LYS A 307 -6.02 -16.16 22.80
N THR A 308 -4.92 -15.49 22.53
CA THR A 308 -4.60 -14.15 23.06
C THR A 308 -5.71 -13.13 22.69
N LEU A 309 -6.16 -13.15 21.44
CA LEU A 309 -7.27 -12.27 21.03
C LEU A 309 -8.61 -12.67 21.66
N LEU A 310 -8.91 -13.97 21.74
CA LEU A 310 -10.16 -14.46 22.34
C LEU A 310 -10.23 -14.26 23.85
N ASP A 311 -9.11 -14.26 24.55
CA ASP A 311 -9.01 -14.01 26.00
C ASP A 311 -8.96 -12.51 26.36
N SER A 312 -8.89 -11.61 25.35
CA SER A 312 -8.87 -10.15 25.55
C SER A 312 -10.23 -9.63 26.03
N SER A 313 -10.31 -8.36 26.38
CA SER A 313 -11.57 -7.72 26.73
C SER A 313 -12.51 -7.48 25.54
N ILE A 314 -12.02 -7.70 24.31
CA ILE A 314 -12.77 -7.46 23.07
C ILE A 314 -13.82 -8.55 22.85
N ASP A 315 -15.08 -8.15 22.80
CA ASP A 315 -16.17 -9.09 22.47
C ASP A 315 -16.18 -9.39 20.97
N THR A 316 -15.50 -10.48 20.59
CA THR A 316 -15.40 -10.92 19.19
C THR A 316 -16.72 -11.41 18.60
N GLY A 317 -17.75 -11.62 19.43
CA GLY A 317 -19.12 -11.94 18.99
C GLY A 317 -19.93 -10.70 18.58
N LEU A 318 -19.55 -9.52 19.09
CA LEU A 318 -20.23 -8.26 18.81
C LEU A 318 -19.48 -7.39 17.79
N CYS A 319 -18.18 -7.59 17.65
CA CYS A 319 -17.34 -6.79 16.77
C CYS A 319 -16.69 -7.66 15.68
N ARG A 320 -16.41 -7.05 14.54
CA ARG A 320 -15.58 -7.65 13.51
C ARG A 320 -14.13 -7.68 13.98
N CYS A 321 -13.60 -8.86 14.28
CA CYS A 321 -12.25 -9.05 14.78
C CYS A 321 -11.44 -10.00 13.89
N GLY A 322 -10.14 -9.77 13.81
CA GLY A 322 -9.25 -10.62 13.02
C GLY A 322 -7.81 -10.57 13.46
N ILE A 323 -7.01 -11.42 12.82
CA ILE A 323 -5.57 -11.49 13.01
C ILE A 323 -4.89 -11.20 11.69
N GLU A 324 -3.91 -10.30 11.73
CA GLU A 324 -3.05 -9.99 10.61
C GLU A 324 -1.69 -10.64 10.79
N VAL A 325 -1.32 -11.49 9.82
CA VAL A 325 -0.09 -12.29 9.83
C VAL A 325 0.84 -11.79 8.73
N GLN A 326 2.14 -11.85 8.97
CA GLN A 326 3.13 -11.54 7.95
C GLN A 326 2.98 -12.50 6.75
N PHE A 327 2.99 -11.96 5.54
CA PHE A 327 2.71 -12.70 4.31
C PHE A 327 3.55 -13.98 4.17
N ASP A 328 4.85 -13.89 4.45
CA ASP A 328 5.79 -15.00 4.27
C ASP A 328 5.63 -16.11 5.32
N GLU A 329 4.90 -15.85 6.41
CA GLU A 329 4.62 -16.82 7.48
C GLU A 329 3.30 -17.57 7.29
N TYR A 330 2.45 -17.11 6.34
CA TYR A 330 1.14 -17.70 6.14
C TYR A 330 1.20 -19.14 5.65
N THR A 331 0.48 -20.01 6.32
CA THR A 331 0.17 -21.37 5.85
C THR A 331 -1.34 -21.59 5.81
N GLU A 332 -1.79 -22.65 5.16
CA GLU A 332 -3.20 -23.02 5.12
C GLU A 332 -3.73 -23.34 6.52
N GLU A 333 -2.91 -23.93 7.37
CA GLU A 333 -3.24 -24.27 8.76
C GLU A 333 -3.47 -23.02 9.58
N ILE A 334 -2.61 -21.99 9.47
CA ILE A 334 -2.77 -20.69 10.13
C ILE A 334 -4.09 -20.04 9.71
N ALA A 335 -4.36 -19.99 8.41
CA ALA A 335 -5.62 -19.42 7.92
C ALA A 335 -6.84 -20.17 8.48
N LYS A 336 -6.82 -21.50 8.48
CA LYS A 336 -7.90 -22.35 9.03
C LYS A 336 -8.09 -22.13 10.52
N GLU A 337 -7.03 -22.00 11.30
CA GLU A 337 -7.11 -21.75 12.73
C GLU A 337 -7.81 -20.43 13.03
N ILE A 338 -7.37 -19.32 12.38
CA ILE A 338 -7.98 -18.01 12.51
C ILE A 338 -9.47 -18.05 12.15
N LEU A 339 -9.80 -18.60 10.99
CA LEU A 339 -11.18 -18.64 10.47
C LEU A 339 -12.11 -19.53 11.31
N SER A 340 -11.60 -20.66 11.82
CA SER A 340 -12.36 -21.58 12.67
C SER A 340 -12.73 -20.96 14.02
N ALA A 341 -11.99 -19.94 14.47
CA ALA A 341 -12.29 -19.15 15.66
C ALA A 341 -13.33 -18.05 15.39
N GLY A 342 -13.90 -17.95 14.19
CA GLY A 342 -14.84 -16.90 13.80
C GLY A 342 -14.19 -15.54 13.53
N LEU A 343 -12.87 -15.50 13.41
CA LEU A 343 -12.07 -14.30 13.13
C LEU A 343 -11.83 -14.14 11.63
N PHE A 344 -11.60 -12.91 11.15
CA PHE A 344 -11.11 -12.74 9.78
C PHE A 344 -9.58 -12.86 9.72
N ALA A 345 -9.10 -13.32 8.57
CA ALA A 345 -7.68 -13.48 8.28
C ALA A 345 -7.19 -12.33 7.38
N SER A 346 -6.12 -11.66 7.80
CA SER A 346 -5.45 -10.57 7.10
C SER A 346 -3.96 -10.86 6.89
N ALA A 347 -3.36 -10.31 5.84
CA ALA A 347 -1.94 -10.45 5.56
C ALA A 347 -1.28 -9.08 5.36
N TRP A 348 -0.07 -8.90 5.91
CA TRP A 348 0.71 -7.68 5.77
C TRP A 348 2.13 -7.94 5.25
N ASN A 349 2.93 -6.89 5.07
CA ASN A 349 4.27 -6.92 4.49
C ASN A 349 4.29 -7.44 3.04
N ILE A 350 3.27 -7.06 2.28
CA ILE A 350 3.12 -7.47 0.90
C ILE A 350 3.91 -6.53 0.01
N LYS A 351 5.18 -6.90 -0.24
CA LYS A 351 6.11 -6.13 -1.06
C LYS A 351 6.16 -6.72 -2.46
N ARG A 352 5.56 -6.05 -3.45
CA ARG A 352 5.72 -6.39 -4.88
C ARG A 352 5.54 -7.89 -5.17
N ARG A 353 4.45 -8.48 -4.68
CA ARG A 353 4.18 -9.91 -4.85
C ARG A 353 3.53 -10.21 -6.18
N ASP A 354 3.75 -11.43 -6.66
CA ASP A 354 3.07 -11.93 -7.83
C ASP A 354 1.61 -12.25 -7.51
N PHE A 355 0.71 -12.05 -8.48
CA PHE A 355 -0.70 -12.35 -8.35
C PHE A 355 -0.99 -13.77 -7.86
N MET A 356 -0.22 -14.75 -8.33
CA MET A 356 -0.37 -16.14 -7.91
C MET A 356 -0.17 -16.37 -6.40
N GLU A 357 0.62 -15.53 -5.75
CA GLU A 357 0.81 -15.60 -4.29
C GLU A 357 -0.43 -15.10 -3.55
N TYR A 358 -1.11 -14.09 -4.07
CA TYR A 358 -2.41 -13.63 -3.53
C TYR A 358 -3.50 -14.69 -3.72
N GLU A 359 -3.61 -15.28 -4.91
CA GLU A 359 -4.60 -16.34 -5.17
C GLU A 359 -4.46 -17.49 -4.18
N LYS A 360 -3.23 -17.85 -3.83
CA LYS A 360 -2.95 -18.87 -2.82
C LYS A 360 -3.54 -18.48 -1.46
N LEU A 361 -3.27 -17.27 -0.95
CA LEU A 361 -3.86 -16.80 0.32
C LEU A 361 -5.38 -16.69 0.24
N ILE A 362 -5.91 -16.21 -0.87
CA ILE A 362 -7.36 -16.10 -1.08
C ILE A 362 -8.02 -17.49 -1.07
N SER A 363 -7.37 -18.50 -1.66
CA SER A 363 -7.86 -19.88 -1.64
C SER A 363 -7.94 -20.45 -0.22
N TRP A 364 -7.10 -19.99 0.70
CA TRP A 364 -7.11 -20.34 2.11
C TRP A 364 -8.10 -19.53 2.94
N GLY A 365 -8.78 -18.53 2.34
CA GLY A 365 -9.80 -17.71 3.01
C GLY A 365 -9.30 -16.36 3.53
N VAL A 366 -8.05 -15.99 3.27
CA VAL A 366 -7.56 -14.62 3.58
C VAL A 366 -8.31 -13.62 2.72
N ARG A 367 -8.81 -12.53 3.32
CA ARG A 367 -9.65 -11.54 2.65
C ARG A 367 -9.21 -10.11 2.85
N GLU A 368 -8.21 -9.85 3.67
CA GLU A 368 -7.63 -8.53 3.88
C GLU A 368 -6.13 -8.52 3.61
N PHE A 369 -5.67 -7.43 3.00
CA PHE A 369 -4.28 -7.28 2.60
C PHE A 369 -3.80 -5.86 2.91
N THR A 370 -2.70 -5.75 3.67
CA THR A 370 -2.02 -4.48 3.93
C THR A 370 -0.85 -4.34 2.96
N GLU A 371 -0.89 -3.34 2.11
CA GLU A 371 -0.05 -3.22 0.94
C GLU A 371 0.76 -1.92 0.90
N ASP A 372 2.08 -2.04 0.70
CA ASP A 372 2.97 -0.91 0.42
C ASP A 372 2.83 -0.42 -1.03
N TYR A 373 2.53 -1.37 -1.91
CA TYR A 373 2.31 -1.18 -3.34
C TYR A 373 1.00 -1.84 -3.70
N HIS A 374 0.24 -1.23 -4.55
CA HIS A 374 -1.01 -1.80 -5.02
C HIS A 374 -0.76 -3.05 -5.90
N CYS A 375 -0.45 -4.16 -5.27
CA CYS A 375 -0.08 -5.40 -5.95
C CYS A 375 -1.27 -6.29 -6.33
N SER A 376 -2.39 -6.16 -5.64
CA SER A 376 -3.60 -6.99 -5.76
C SER A 376 -4.47 -6.68 -6.97
N MET A 377 -3.94 -6.00 -7.90
CA MET A 377 -4.65 -5.57 -9.09
C MET A 377 -4.87 -6.69 -10.08
N GLY A 378 -6.09 -6.77 -10.54
CA GLY A 378 -6.57 -7.83 -11.39
C GLY A 378 -7.35 -8.90 -10.64
N LEU A 379 -7.51 -8.78 -9.31
CA LEU A 379 -8.37 -9.62 -8.48
C LEU A 379 -9.87 -9.27 -8.61
N ASN A 380 -10.25 -8.51 -9.62
CA ASN A 380 -11.65 -8.30 -9.99
C ASN A 380 -12.13 -9.54 -10.75
N TYR A 381 -12.62 -10.51 -10.02
CA TYR A 381 -13.45 -11.59 -10.59
C TYR A 381 -14.91 -11.19 -10.59
#